data_4150d13c6ff1be4d9cff3f5bfd18414d
#
_entry.id   4150d13c6ff1be4d9cff3f5bfd18414d
#
_cell.length_a   1.000
_cell.length_b   1.000
_cell.length_c   1.000
_cell.angle_alpha   90.00
_cell.angle_beta   90.00
_cell.angle_gamma   90.00
#
_symmetry.space_group_name_H-M   'P 1'
#
loop_
_entity.id
_entity.type
_entity.pdbx_description
1 polymer ?
#
loop_
_entity_poly.entity_id
_entity_poly.type
_entity_poly.pdbx_seq_one_letter_code
_entity_poly.pdbx_strand_id
1 'polypeptide(L)'
;MKLRNKLIELNIDVPDPIAPVGNYVPYKIINGFIYISGQVPVVGSITSGNIITGRVPSEVSVSEAKEAAKICIINTMSLLIEATDNTDYDKIGCISVSGFVNSGKADTSFKLW
;
A
#
# COMPACT_ATOMS: atom_id res chain seq x y z
N MET A 1 -21.43 -6.88 1.33
CA MET A 1 -20.39 -6.87 2.38
C MET A 1 -19.56 -5.62 2.23
N LYS A 2 -19.37 -4.90 3.30
CA LYS A 2 -18.53 -3.70 3.32
C LYS A 2 -17.06 -4.06 3.12
N LEU A 3 -16.30 -3.14 2.53
CA LEU A 3 -14.88 -3.37 2.22
C LEU A 3 -14.07 -3.81 3.43
N ARG A 4 -14.22 -3.13 4.58
CA ARG A 4 -13.52 -3.51 5.80
C ARG A 4 -13.84 -4.94 6.23
N ASN A 5 -15.09 -5.33 6.17
CA ASN A 5 -15.52 -6.68 6.53
C ASN A 5 -14.94 -7.75 5.59
N LYS A 6 -14.83 -7.42 4.30
CA LYS A 6 -14.18 -8.31 3.33
C LYS A 6 -12.70 -8.52 3.64
N LEU A 7 -12.01 -7.49 4.03
CA LEU A 7 -10.61 -7.57 4.44
C LEU A 7 -10.44 -8.39 5.72
N ILE A 8 -11.33 -8.21 6.70
CA ILE A 8 -11.35 -9.02 7.92
C ILE A 8 -11.57 -10.51 7.59
N GLU A 9 -12.51 -10.80 6.70
CA GLU A 9 -12.77 -12.17 6.22
C GLU A 9 -11.51 -12.81 5.61
N LEU A 10 -10.68 -12.01 4.94
CA LEU A 10 -9.42 -12.44 4.35
C LEU A 10 -8.25 -12.47 5.35
N ASN A 11 -8.51 -12.26 6.64
CA ASN A 11 -7.51 -12.15 7.70
C ASN A 11 -6.52 -11.00 7.47
N ILE A 12 -6.98 -9.91 6.86
CA ILE A 12 -6.19 -8.71 6.66
C ILE A 12 -6.64 -7.66 7.67
N ASP A 13 -5.73 -7.31 8.57
CA ASP A 13 -5.94 -6.25 9.54
C ASP A 13 -5.51 -4.91 8.91
N VAL A 14 -6.46 -4.01 8.78
CA VAL A 14 -6.23 -2.72 8.14
C VAL A 14 -6.16 -1.63 9.21
N PRO A 15 -5.01 -0.95 9.33
CA PRO A 15 -4.83 0.12 10.30
C PRO A 15 -5.63 1.38 9.92
N ASP A 16 -5.66 2.35 10.81
CA ASP A 16 -6.12 3.68 10.48
C ASP A 16 -5.19 4.33 9.44
N PRO A 17 -5.70 5.22 8.59
CA PRO A 17 -4.89 5.88 7.59
C PRO A 17 -3.70 6.62 8.20
N ILE A 18 -2.53 6.49 7.55
CA ILE A 18 -1.31 7.18 7.96
C ILE A 18 -1.35 8.59 7.36
N ALA A 19 -1.10 9.60 8.20
CA ALA A 19 -1.02 10.98 7.74
C ALA A 19 0.13 11.15 6.76
N PRO A 20 -0.07 11.86 5.62
CA PRO A 20 1.00 12.08 4.67
C PRO A 20 2.09 12.96 5.28
N VAL A 21 3.36 12.62 4.97
CA VAL A 21 4.50 13.46 5.30
C VAL A 21 4.85 14.25 4.04
N GLY A 22 4.49 15.53 4.05
CA GLY A 22 4.70 16.38 2.90
C GLY A 22 3.46 17.18 2.54
N ASN A 23 3.60 18.01 1.52
CA ASN A 23 2.56 18.92 1.10
C ASN A 23 1.71 18.32 -0.03
N TYR A 24 1.09 17.17 0.24
CA TYR A 24 0.22 16.50 -0.71
C TYR A 24 -0.98 15.87 0.00
N VAL A 25 -2.03 15.58 -0.77
CA VAL A 25 -3.23 14.91 -0.25
C VAL A 25 -3.06 13.39 -0.36
N PRO A 26 -3.63 12.60 0.57
CA PRO A 26 -3.49 11.15 0.52
C PRO A 26 -4.25 10.51 -0.65
N TYR A 27 -5.36 11.11 -1.06
CA TYR A 27 -6.12 10.67 -2.23
C TYR A 27 -6.95 11.81 -2.79
N LYS A 28 -7.46 11.62 -4.01
CA LYS A 28 -8.42 12.54 -4.62
C LYS A 28 -9.45 11.75 -5.41
N ILE A 29 -10.70 12.22 -5.35
CA ILE A 29 -11.81 11.60 -6.08
C ILE A 29 -12.22 12.55 -7.20
N ILE A 30 -12.19 12.04 -8.44
CA ILE A 30 -12.55 12.81 -9.64
C ILE A 30 -13.40 11.92 -10.53
N ASN A 31 -14.63 12.33 -10.81
CA ASN A 31 -15.55 11.63 -11.72
C ASN A 31 -15.71 10.13 -11.40
N GLY A 32 -15.80 9.78 -10.13
CA GLY A 32 -15.94 8.39 -9.70
C GLY A 32 -14.64 7.59 -9.67
N PHE A 33 -13.51 8.19 -10.03
CA PHE A 33 -12.18 7.59 -9.93
C PHE A 33 -11.49 8.06 -8.66
N ILE A 34 -10.84 7.13 -7.98
CA ILE A 34 -10.07 7.42 -6.78
C ILE A 34 -8.60 7.30 -7.13
N TYR A 35 -7.87 8.40 -6.99
CA TYR A 35 -6.43 8.47 -7.20
C TYR A 35 -5.77 8.49 -5.83
N ILE A 36 -5.01 7.46 -5.52
CA ILE A 36 -4.34 7.31 -4.22
C ILE A 36 -2.87 7.63 -4.38
N SER A 37 -2.36 8.49 -3.52
CA SER A 37 -0.93 8.85 -3.49
C SER A 37 -0.07 7.63 -3.18
N GLY A 38 1.18 7.67 -3.60
CA GLY A 38 2.12 6.57 -3.37
C GLY A 38 2.24 6.23 -1.89
N GLN A 39 2.28 4.95 -1.60
CA GLN A 39 2.42 4.43 -0.26
C GLN A 39 3.80 3.83 -0.05
N VAL A 40 4.33 4.03 1.14
CA VAL A 40 5.61 3.46 1.57
C VAL A 40 5.36 2.34 2.57
N PRO A 41 6.31 1.38 2.71
CA PRO A 41 6.11 0.23 3.58
C PRO A 41 6.33 0.56 5.05
N VAL A 42 5.47 1.38 5.61
CA VAL A 42 5.52 1.83 7.00
C VAL A 42 4.37 1.24 7.79
N VAL A 43 4.65 0.81 9.01
CA VAL A 43 3.66 0.38 9.98
C VAL A 43 3.61 1.42 11.11
N GLY A 44 2.41 1.95 11.37
CA GLY A 44 2.22 3.01 12.36
C GLY A 44 2.39 4.39 11.76
N SER A 45 3.41 5.13 12.14
CA SER A 45 3.68 6.45 11.58
C SER A 45 5.08 6.54 10.96
N ILE A 46 5.23 7.39 9.96
CA ILE A 46 6.51 7.60 9.28
C ILE A 46 7.57 8.13 10.26
N THR A 47 7.15 8.92 11.25
CA THR A 47 8.05 9.51 12.23
C THR A 47 8.42 8.57 13.36
N SER A 48 7.59 7.57 13.68
CA SER A 48 7.88 6.58 14.73
C SER A 48 8.52 5.29 14.20
N GLY A 49 8.71 5.18 12.90
CA GLY A 49 9.83 4.49 12.35
C GLY A 49 9.83 3.00 12.07
N ASN A 50 8.75 2.31 11.89
CA ASN A 50 8.82 0.93 11.34
C ASN A 50 8.65 0.96 9.82
N ILE A 51 9.71 1.38 9.14
CA ILE A 51 9.74 1.41 7.67
C ILE A 51 10.81 0.45 7.16
N ILE A 52 10.48 -0.35 6.16
CA ILE A 52 11.42 -1.24 5.48
C ILE A 52 12.08 -0.46 4.35
N THR A 53 13.39 -0.27 4.44
CA THR A 53 14.19 0.43 3.43
C THR A 53 15.42 -0.37 3.07
N GLY A 54 15.91 -0.18 1.87
CA GLY A 54 17.13 -0.81 1.41
C GLY A 54 17.00 -1.35 0.00
N ARG A 55 18.13 -1.82 -0.50
CA ARG A 55 18.26 -2.36 -1.85
C ARG A 55 17.95 -3.86 -1.85
N VAL A 56 17.14 -4.30 -2.80
CA VAL A 56 16.79 -5.71 -2.97
C VAL A 56 17.76 -6.36 -3.98
N PRO A 57 18.32 -7.54 -3.72
CA PRO A 57 18.22 -8.31 -2.48
C PRO A 57 19.38 -8.09 -1.51
N SER A 58 20.32 -7.16 -1.80
CA SER A 58 21.57 -7.03 -1.04
C SER A 58 21.36 -6.57 0.41
N GLU A 59 20.40 -5.70 0.65
CA GLU A 59 20.08 -5.15 1.99
C GLU A 59 18.74 -5.65 2.52
N VAL A 60 17.80 -5.91 1.61
CA VAL A 60 16.46 -6.41 1.91
C VAL A 60 16.25 -7.67 1.08
N SER A 61 15.88 -8.77 1.70
CA SER A 61 15.60 -10.01 0.97
C SER A 61 14.36 -9.88 0.08
N VAL A 62 14.23 -10.73 -0.92
CA VAL A 62 13.02 -10.78 -1.76
C VAL A 62 11.79 -11.06 -0.92
N SER A 63 11.88 -11.93 0.09
CA SER A 63 10.79 -12.23 1.02
C SER A 63 10.37 -11.00 1.81
N GLU A 64 11.34 -10.25 2.34
CA GLU A 64 11.07 -8.99 3.06
C GLU A 64 10.48 -7.93 2.13
N ALA A 65 10.95 -7.86 0.88
CA ALA A 65 10.40 -6.94 -0.12
C ALA A 65 8.94 -7.25 -0.46
N LYS A 66 8.56 -8.52 -0.51
CA LYS A 66 7.15 -8.94 -0.70
C LYS A 66 6.29 -8.51 0.48
N GLU A 67 6.77 -8.66 1.70
CA GLU A 67 6.07 -8.17 2.90
C GLU A 67 5.95 -6.64 2.88
N ALA A 68 6.99 -5.93 2.45
CA ALA A 68 6.95 -4.48 2.29
C ALA A 68 5.88 -4.04 1.28
N ALA A 69 5.80 -4.71 0.14
CA ALA A 69 4.77 -4.45 -0.87
C ALA A 69 3.35 -4.69 -0.32
N LYS A 70 3.18 -5.73 0.47
CA LYS A 70 1.91 -6.04 1.14
C LYS A 70 1.51 -4.93 2.11
N ILE A 71 2.46 -4.40 2.88
CA ILE A 71 2.21 -3.27 3.78
C ILE A 71 1.75 -2.04 2.99
N CYS A 72 2.37 -1.75 1.87
CA CYS A 72 1.96 -0.64 1.00
C CYS A 72 0.50 -0.78 0.54
N ILE A 73 0.10 -1.98 0.13
CA ILE A 73 -1.29 -2.24 -0.29
C ILE A 73 -2.27 -2.15 0.89
N ILE A 74 -1.88 -2.63 2.06
CA ILE A 74 -2.73 -2.51 3.26
C ILE A 74 -2.94 -1.03 3.62
N ASN A 75 -1.90 -0.20 3.53
CA ASN A 75 -2.02 1.23 3.73
C ASN A 75 -2.91 1.89 2.67
N THR A 76 -2.85 1.42 1.43
CA THR A 76 -3.77 1.82 0.36
C THR A 76 -5.21 1.46 0.70
N MET A 77 -5.45 0.27 1.23
CA MET A 77 -6.80 -0.18 1.61
C MET A 77 -7.40 0.69 2.71
N SER A 78 -6.59 1.14 3.67
CA SER A 78 -7.07 2.04 4.72
C SER A 78 -7.58 3.36 4.14
N LEU A 79 -6.87 3.92 3.16
CA LEU A 79 -7.29 5.13 2.46
C LEU A 79 -8.53 4.88 1.60
N LEU A 80 -8.63 3.73 0.97
CA LEU A 80 -9.77 3.36 0.14
C LEU A 80 -11.05 3.23 0.99
N ILE A 81 -10.95 2.64 2.17
CA ILE A 81 -12.05 2.56 3.13
C ILE A 81 -12.53 3.97 3.48
N GLU A 82 -11.61 4.86 3.82
CA GLU A 82 -11.92 6.25 4.15
C GLU A 82 -12.55 6.97 2.95
N ALA A 83 -11.93 6.89 1.78
CA ALA A 83 -12.36 7.59 0.57
C ALA A 83 -13.75 7.17 0.10
N THR A 84 -14.14 5.93 0.35
CA THR A 84 -15.42 5.37 -0.09
C THR A 84 -16.48 5.32 1.02
N ASP A 85 -16.17 5.83 2.21
CA ASP A 85 -17.00 5.68 3.39
C ASP A 85 -17.37 4.21 3.65
N ASN A 86 -16.37 3.34 3.53
CA ASN A 86 -16.52 1.90 3.74
C ASN A 86 -17.64 1.29 2.90
N THR A 87 -17.60 1.54 1.59
CA THR A 87 -18.62 1.02 0.66
C THR A 87 -18.56 -0.50 0.52
N ASP A 88 -19.54 -1.08 -0.15
CA ASP A 88 -19.54 -2.51 -0.47
C ASP A 88 -18.35 -2.83 -1.40
N TYR A 89 -17.63 -3.91 -1.09
CA TYR A 89 -16.38 -4.23 -1.79
C TYR A 89 -16.58 -4.53 -3.27
N ASP A 90 -17.75 -5.03 -3.66
CA ASP A 90 -18.08 -5.38 -5.04
C ASP A 90 -18.36 -4.15 -5.93
N LYS A 91 -18.47 -2.97 -5.33
CA LYS A 91 -18.64 -1.70 -6.05
C LYS A 91 -17.31 -1.05 -6.43
N ILE A 92 -16.19 -1.64 -6.02
CA ILE A 92 -14.87 -1.10 -6.26
C ILE A 92 -14.16 -1.96 -7.30
N GLY A 93 -13.63 -1.32 -8.33
CA GLY A 93 -12.78 -1.96 -9.33
C GLY A 93 -11.40 -1.33 -9.34
N CYS A 94 -10.37 -2.16 -9.43
CA CYS A 94 -9.00 -1.67 -9.60
C CYS A 94 -8.72 -1.45 -11.08
N ILE A 95 -8.28 -0.23 -11.43
CA ILE A 95 -7.95 0.12 -12.81
C ILE A 95 -6.46 -0.04 -13.06
N SER A 96 -5.64 0.39 -12.11
CA SER A 96 -4.19 0.43 -12.29
C SER A 96 -3.48 0.36 -10.95
N VAL A 97 -2.40 -0.40 -10.91
CA VAL A 97 -1.45 -0.43 -9.78
C VAL A 97 -0.06 -0.33 -10.35
N SER A 98 0.76 0.55 -9.78
CA SER A 98 2.16 0.68 -10.11
C SER A 98 3.02 0.42 -8.88
N GLY A 99 4.11 -0.32 -9.05
CA GLY A 99 5.05 -0.61 -7.98
C GLY A 99 6.47 -0.24 -8.39
N PHE A 100 7.24 0.27 -7.44
CA PHE A 100 8.64 0.62 -7.63
C PHE A 100 9.49 -0.10 -6.59
N VAL A 101 10.47 -0.84 -7.04
CA VAL A 101 11.37 -1.62 -6.18
C VAL A 101 12.78 -1.11 -6.37
N ASN A 102 13.44 -0.77 -5.27
CA ASN A 102 14.85 -0.40 -5.28
C ASN A 102 15.70 -1.66 -5.40
N SER A 103 16.09 -2.03 -6.63
CA SER A 103 16.85 -3.23 -6.91
C SER A 103 18.27 -2.92 -7.37
N GLY A 104 19.20 -3.84 -7.09
CA GLY A 104 20.58 -3.72 -7.54
C GLY A 104 20.72 -3.93 -9.05
N LYS A 105 21.68 -3.21 -9.68
CA LYS A 105 21.89 -3.24 -11.14
C LYS A 105 22.26 -4.62 -11.70
N ALA A 106 22.91 -5.47 -10.91
CA ALA A 106 23.42 -6.77 -11.33
C ALA A 106 22.53 -7.93 -10.89
N ASP A 107 21.36 -7.66 -10.35
CA ASP A 107 20.49 -8.69 -9.82
C ASP A 107 19.54 -9.24 -10.87
N THR A 108 19.86 -10.43 -11.35
CA THR A 108 19.02 -11.17 -12.31
C THR A 108 18.11 -12.20 -11.62
N SER A 109 18.23 -12.38 -10.32
CA SER A 109 17.40 -13.32 -9.54
C SER A 109 16.04 -12.74 -9.18
N PHE A 110 15.88 -11.43 -9.29
CA PHE A 110 14.68 -10.71 -8.91
C PHE A 110 13.80 -10.44 -10.12
N LYS A 111 12.52 -10.81 -10.01
CA LYS A 111 11.49 -10.50 -11.00
C LYS A 111 10.35 -9.74 -10.34
N LEU A 112 9.81 -8.73 -11.03
CA LEU A 112 8.75 -7.85 -10.54
C LEU A 112 7.36 -8.51 -10.49
N TRP A 113 7.22 -9.69 -11.08
CA TRP A 113 5.96 -10.46 -11.08
C TRP A 113 6.20 -11.96 -11.02
#